data_d2dc6bfac49c807b2489fd42f1e7fcb2
#
_entry.id   d2dc6bfac49c807b2489fd42f1e7fcb2
#
_cell.length_a   1.000
_cell.length_b   1.000
_cell.length_c   1.000
_cell.angle_alpha   90.00
_cell.angle_beta   90.00
_cell.angle_gamma   90.00
#
_symmetry.space_group_name_H-M   'P 1'
#
loop_
_entity.id
_entity.type
_entity.pdbx_description
1 polymer ?
#
loop_
_entity_poly.entity_id
_entity_poly.type
_entity_poly.pdbx_seq_one_letter_code
_entity_poly.pdbx_strand_id
1 'polypeptide(L)' 'MARKKTFEVEENETISDCLVRIDGEGYRPVRRMEKPIFTEDSNKNVTVKEQRIVFEAVLKE' A
#
# COMPACT_ATOMS: atom_id res chain seq x y z
N MET A 1 -11.97 -6.60 -17.41
CA MET A 1 -10.57 -6.27 -17.13
C MET A 1 -10.47 -5.35 -15.93
N ALA A 2 -9.52 -5.61 -15.07
CA ALA A 2 -9.36 -4.79 -13.87
C ALA A 2 -8.68 -3.47 -14.22
N ARG A 3 -9.40 -2.37 -14.03
CA ARG A 3 -8.83 -1.03 -14.21
C ARG A 3 -8.24 -0.49 -12.92
N LYS A 4 -8.48 -1.18 -11.82
CA LYS A 4 -7.98 -0.80 -10.50
C LYS A 4 -6.92 -1.77 -10.06
N LYS A 5 -5.93 -1.24 -9.38
CA LYS A 5 -4.88 -2.05 -8.80
C LYS A 5 -4.43 -1.38 -7.51
N THR A 6 -4.08 -2.18 -6.52
CA THR A 6 -3.54 -1.65 -5.28
C THR A 6 -2.03 -1.82 -5.27
N PHE A 7 -1.34 -0.80 -4.74
CA PHE A 7 0.12 -0.80 -4.61
C PHE A 7 0.45 -0.54 -3.16
N GLU A 8 1.21 -1.44 -2.59
CA GLU A 8 1.61 -1.35 -1.19
C GLU A 8 3.01 -0.79 -1.09
N VAL A 9 3.17 0.22 -0.21
CA VAL A 9 4.48 0.80 0.06
C VAL A 9 5.29 -0.17 0.91
N GLU A 10 6.42 -0.65 0.40
CA GLU A 10 7.27 -1.59 1.11
C GLU A 10 8.14 -0.88 2.15
N GLU A 11 8.71 -1.66 3.08
CA GLU A 11 9.52 -1.12 4.15
C GLU A 11 10.70 -0.29 3.68
N ASN A 12 11.32 -0.72 2.58
CA ASN A 12 12.48 -0.04 2.02
C ASN A 12 12.10 0.97 0.94
N GLU A 13 10.83 1.29 0.85
CA GLU A 13 10.31 2.15 -0.19
C GLU A 13 9.70 3.40 0.41
N THR A 14 9.97 4.55 -0.20
CA THR A 14 9.31 5.79 0.21
C THR A 14 7.99 5.92 -0.53
N ILE A 15 7.12 6.82 -0.04
CA ILE A 15 5.86 7.11 -0.71
C ILE A 15 6.13 7.61 -2.13
N SER A 16 7.14 8.47 -2.29
CA SER A 16 7.52 8.98 -3.61
C SER A 16 7.92 7.87 -4.56
N ASP A 17 8.70 6.90 -4.07
CA ASP A 17 9.13 5.76 -4.88
C ASP A 17 7.93 4.92 -5.32
N CYS A 18 6.97 4.74 -4.43
CA CYS A 18 5.76 3.98 -4.74
C CYS A 18 4.95 4.70 -5.83
N LEU A 19 4.82 6.02 -5.72
CA LEU A 19 4.09 6.82 -6.71
C LEU A 19 4.76 6.76 -8.08
N VAL A 20 6.09 6.81 -8.12
CA VAL A 20 6.83 6.67 -9.37
C VAL A 20 6.59 5.31 -9.99
N ARG A 21 6.58 4.26 -9.17
CA ARG A 21 6.31 2.92 -9.66
C ARG A 21 4.90 2.80 -10.22
N ILE A 22 3.91 3.37 -9.55
CA ILE A 22 2.52 3.38 -10.02
C ILE A 22 2.42 4.06 -11.39
N ASP A 23 3.05 5.22 -11.51
CA ASP A 23 3.07 5.97 -12.77
C ASP A 23 3.76 5.17 -13.87
N GLY A 24 4.88 4.53 -13.54
CA GLY A 24 5.64 3.73 -14.49
C GLY A 24 4.89 2.51 -15.01
N GLU A 25 3.90 2.03 -14.28
CA GLU A 25 3.08 0.91 -14.72
C GLU A 25 1.82 1.35 -15.49
N GLY A 26 1.68 2.64 -15.70
CA GLY A 26 0.54 3.17 -16.44
C GLY A 26 -0.70 3.37 -15.61
N TYR A 27 -0.53 3.50 -14.29
CA TYR A 27 -1.62 3.73 -13.35
C TYR A 27 -1.48 5.10 -12.71
N ARG A 28 -2.55 5.58 -12.10
CA ARG A 28 -2.52 6.80 -11.31
C ARG A 28 -3.16 6.53 -9.96
N PRO A 29 -2.60 7.05 -8.87
CA PRO A 29 -3.18 6.85 -7.55
C PRO A 29 -4.44 7.70 -7.41
N VAL A 30 -5.51 7.11 -6.88
CA VAL A 30 -6.78 7.80 -6.67
C VAL A 30 -7.17 7.81 -5.20
N ARG A 31 -6.57 6.95 -4.40
CA ARG A 31 -6.92 6.83 -3.00
C ARG A 31 -5.74 6.29 -2.20
N ARG A 32 -5.57 6.83 -1.00
CA ARG A 32 -4.58 6.35 -0.06
C ARG A 32 -5.31 5.67 1.09
N MET A 33 -4.85 4.48 1.43
CA MET A 33 -5.39 3.71 2.53
C MET A 33 -4.26 3.32 3.47
N GLU A 34 -4.60 3.15 4.74
CA GLU A 34 -3.64 2.65 5.72
C GLU A 34 -4.10 1.27 6.17
N LYS A 35 -3.19 0.33 6.15
CA LYS A 35 -3.46 -1.04 6.54
C LYS A 35 -2.65 -1.36 7.80
N PRO A 36 -3.30 -1.68 8.91
CA PRO A 36 -2.58 -2.04 10.12
C PRO A 36 -1.98 -3.44 9.98
N ILE A 37 -0.78 -3.60 10.51
CA ILE A 37 -0.13 -4.90 10.59
C ILE A 37 -0.10 -5.29 12.05
N PHE A 38 -0.73 -6.41 12.36
CA PHE A 38 -0.83 -6.90 13.72
C PHE A 38 0.20 -7.97 13.98
N THR A 39 0.73 -7.95 15.19
CA THR A 39 1.61 -9.00 15.66
C THR A 39 0.97 -9.64 16.89
N GLU A 40 0.85 -10.94 16.88
CA GLU A 40 0.36 -11.69 18.03
C GLU A 40 1.56 -12.19 18.83
N ASP A 41 1.60 -11.85 20.12
CA ASP A 41 2.67 -12.34 20.98
C ASP A 41 2.28 -13.67 21.64
N SER A 42 3.20 -14.19 22.48
CA SER A 42 3.00 -15.47 23.13
C SER A 42 1.86 -15.47 24.15
N ASN A 43 1.38 -14.30 24.55
CA ASN A 43 0.26 -14.16 25.47
C ASN A 43 -1.06 -13.91 24.74
N LYS A 44 -1.08 -14.10 23.43
CA LYS A 44 -2.24 -13.88 22.58
C LYS A 44 -2.74 -12.45 22.55
N ASN A 45 -1.90 -11.51 22.93
CA ASN A 45 -2.22 -10.08 22.77
C ASN A 45 -1.92 -9.67 21.34
N VAL A 46 -2.90 -9.07 20.70
CA VAL A 46 -2.72 -8.57 19.34
C VAL A 46 -2.35 -7.09 19.43
N THR A 47 -1.18 -6.76 18.94
CA THR A 47 -0.68 -5.39 18.97
C THR A 47 -0.42 -4.90 17.56
N VAL A 48 -0.80 -3.64 17.28
CA VAL A 48 -0.47 -3.03 16.00
C VAL A 48 1.02 -2.75 15.99
N LYS A 49 1.75 -3.48 15.17
CA LYS A 49 3.21 -3.35 15.08
C LYS A 49 3.60 -2.18 14.18
N GLU A 50 2.89 -1.99 13.09
CA GLU A 50 3.15 -0.89 12.18
C GLU A 50 1.94 -0.67 11.28
N GLN A 51 1.92 0.45 10.60
CA GLN A 51 0.90 0.74 9.60
C GLN A 51 1.55 0.75 8.24
N ARG A 52 0.93 0.09 7.30
CA ARG A 52 1.41 0.05 5.93
C ARG A 52 0.50 0.87 5.04
N ILE A 53 1.11 1.68 4.21
CA ILE A 53 0.36 2.54 3.30
C ILE A 53 0.09 1.78 2.00
N VAL A 54 -1.16 1.83 1.56
CA VAL A 54 -1.59 1.19 0.32
C VAL A 54 -2.25 2.24 -0.55
N PHE A 55 -1.84 2.33 -1.80
CA PHE A 55 -2.47 3.21 -2.77
C PHE A 55 -3.39 2.41 -3.68
N GLU A 56 -4.60 2.88 -3.82
CA GLU A 56 -5.51 2.37 -4.84
C GLU A 56 -5.29 3.21 -6.08
N ALA A 57 -5.01 2.56 -7.19
CA ALA A 57 -4.72 3.23 -8.43
C ALA A 57 -5.62 2.73 -9.55
N VAL A 58 -5.84 3.56 -10.54
CA VAL A 58 -6.61 3.20 -11.72
C VAL A 58 -5.76 3.36 -12.95
N LEU A 59 -6.07 2.57 -13.98
CA LEU A 59 -5.34 2.63 -15.22
C LEU A 59 -5.52 4.00 -15.88
N LYS A 60 -4.42 4.57 -16.33
CA LYS A 60 -4.47 5.80 -17.10
C LYS A 60 -5.09 5.55 -18.45
N GLU A 61 -5.94 6.44 -18.89
CA GLU A 61 -6.56 6.38 -20.20
C GLU A 61 -6.17 7.58 -21.05
#